data_e3d5f863a0675a92d5b22c66f462e814
#
_entry.id   e3d5f863a0675a92d5b22c66f462e814
#
_cell.length_a   1.000
_cell.length_b   1.000
_cell.length_c   1.000
_cell.angle_alpha   90.00
_cell.angle_beta   90.00
_cell.angle_gamma   90.00
#
_symmetry.space_group_name_H-M   'P 1'
#
loop_
_entity.id
_entity.type
_entity.pdbx_description
1 polymer ?
#
loop_
_entity_poly.entity_id
_entity_poly.type
_entity_poly.pdbx_seq_one_letter_code
_entity_poly.pdbx_strand_id
1 'polypeptide(L)'
;MSNEAFLKQMRKPGDMNDFVNIVEWFASKRGCTSIKLSALCYYAYVWGLVFYNKEIAPFVFYKTEDGPVDKRISKIFGVSDKIITMGMKPKLSEELEKLLSLIWEKYSNYDGYYLMERAKVHYPFSEAQDVLLPKDMFLFYSWASMA
;
A
#
# COMPACT_ATOMS: atom_id res chain seq x y z
N MET A 1 -21.06 -9.18 -6.76
CA MET A 1 -20.95 -7.73 -6.57
C MET A 1 -19.80 -7.20 -7.40
N SER A 2 -20.03 -6.12 -8.16
CA SER A 2 -18.97 -5.47 -8.92
C SER A 2 -18.01 -4.72 -7.99
N ASN A 3 -16.81 -4.44 -8.48
CA ASN A 3 -15.85 -3.64 -7.72
C ASN A 3 -16.41 -2.24 -7.39
N GLU A 4 -17.10 -1.64 -8.36
CA GLU A 4 -17.73 -0.34 -8.17
C GLU A 4 -18.81 -0.37 -7.09
N ALA A 5 -19.67 -1.37 -7.08
CA ALA A 5 -20.69 -1.53 -6.05
C ALA A 5 -20.06 -1.79 -4.68
N PHE A 6 -18.96 -2.55 -4.65
CA PHE A 6 -18.21 -2.80 -3.42
C PHE A 6 -17.68 -1.49 -2.82
N LEU A 7 -17.05 -0.64 -3.63
CA LEU A 7 -16.49 0.63 -3.16
C LEU A 7 -17.56 1.58 -2.62
N LYS A 8 -18.77 1.56 -3.21
CA LYS A 8 -19.87 2.41 -2.74
C LYS A 8 -20.35 2.06 -1.33
N GLN A 9 -20.08 0.85 -0.86
CA GLN A 9 -20.47 0.42 0.49
C GLN A 9 -19.45 0.77 1.54
N MET A 10 -18.29 1.29 1.14
CA MET A 10 -17.22 1.64 2.06
C MET A 10 -17.40 3.04 2.62
N ARG A 11 -16.67 3.33 3.68
CA ARG A 11 -16.57 4.69 4.23
C ARG A 11 -15.98 5.61 3.15
N LYS A 12 -16.14 6.92 3.36
CA LYS A 12 -15.59 7.92 2.47
C LYS A 12 -14.08 7.72 2.31
N PRO A 13 -13.57 7.63 1.07
CA PRO A 13 -12.14 7.42 0.84
C PRO A 13 -11.31 8.64 1.19
N GLY A 14 -10.02 8.41 1.45
CA GLY A 14 -9.04 9.48 1.53
C GLY A 14 -8.84 10.15 0.17
N ASP A 15 -8.24 11.32 0.17
CA ASP A 15 -8.05 12.13 -1.04
C ASP A 15 -6.58 12.12 -1.50
N MET A 16 -6.26 12.95 -2.50
CA MET A 16 -4.89 13.03 -3.02
C MET A 16 -3.91 13.61 -2.03
N ASN A 17 -4.35 14.45 -1.09
CA ASN A 17 -3.48 14.91 -0.02
C ASN A 17 -3.09 13.73 0.88
N ASP A 18 -4.04 12.85 1.17
CA ASP A 18 -3.73 11.62 1.92
C ASP A 18 -2.75 10.74 1.17
N PHE A 19 -2.92 10.61 -0.16
CA PHE A 19 -1.99 9.85 -0.98
C PHE A 19 -0.56 10.39 -0.84
N VAL A 20 -0.38 11.68 -1.02
CA VAL A 20 0.94 12.33 -0.92
C VAL A 20 1.51 12.16 0.49
N ASN A 21 0.69 12.37 1.52
CA ASN A 21 1.14 12.27 2.90
C ASN A 21 1.54 10.85 3.28
N ILE A 22 0.83 9.84 2.81
CA ILE A 22 1.19 8.44 3.07
C ILE A 22 2.54 8.10 2.44
N VAL A 23 2.72 8.48 1.16
CA VAL A 23 3.96 8.22 0.45
C VAL A 23 5.14 8.92 1.16
N GLU A 24 4.98 10.19 1.50
CA GLU A 24 6.02 10.95 2.17
C GLU A 24 6.32 10.41 3.56
N TRP A 25 5.31 9.95 4.29
CA TRP A 25 5.50 9.39 5.61
C TRP A 25 6.41 8.17 5.59
N PHE A 26 6.15 7.23 4.68
CA PHE A 26 7.02 6.05 4.55
C PHE A 26 8.39 6.44 4.00
N ALA A 27 8.42 7.34 3.02
CA ALA A 27 9.68 7.78 2.41
C ALA A 27 10.58 8.54 3.39
N SER A 28 10.02 9.13 4.44
CA SER A 28 10.78 9.81 5.48
C SER A 28 11.42 8.86 6.48
N LYS A 29 11.07 7.56 6.44
CA LYS A 29 11.64 6.58 7.35
C LYS A 29 13.09 6.27 6.96
N ARG A 30 13.93 6.19 7.97
CA ARG A 30 15.36 5.94 7.75
C ARG A 30 15.58 4.57 7.11
N GLY A 31 16.34 4.55 6.02
CA GLY A 31 16.70 3.31 5.35
C GLY A 31 15.61 2.72 4.45
N CYS A 32 14.54 3.47 4.18
CA CYS A 32 13.49 2.98 3.29
C CYS A 32 13.98 3.00 1.84
N THR A 33 14.01 1.84 1.21
CA THR A 33 14.35 1.71 -0.20
C THR A 33 13.10 1.98 -1.05
N SER A 34 13.31 2.27 -2.35
CA SER A 34 12.17 2.56 -3.23
C SER A 34 11.25 1.36 -3.42
N ILE A 35 11.81 0.14 -3.47
CA ILE A 35 10.97 -1.06 -3.54
C ILE A 35 10.19 -1.28 -2.24
N LYS A 36 10.82 -1.01 -1.10
CA LYS A 36 10.12 -1.11 0.19
C LYS A 36 9.00 -0.08 0.29
N LEU A 37 9.23 1.15 -0.20
CA LEU A 37 8.19 2.18 -0.22
C LEU A 37 6.95 1.69 -0.97
N SER A 38 7.14 1.13 -2.17
CA SER A 38 6.02 0.61 -2.96
C SER A 38 5.29 -0.51 -2.24
N ALA A 39 6.04 -1.45 -1.63
CA ALA A 39 5.45 -2.55 -0.89
C ALA A 39 4.67 -2.06 0.34
N LEU A 40 5.22 -1.12 1.10
CA LEU A 40 4.56 -0.60 2.29
C LEU A 40 3.27 0.15 1.95
N CYS A 41 3.27 0.91 0.86
CA CYS A 41 2.05 1.57 0.39
C CYS A 41 0.97 0.55 0.03
N TYR A 42 1.36 -0.55 -0.61
CA TYR A 42 0.42 -1.62 -0.93
C TYR A 42 -0.18 -2.23 0.35
N TYR A 43 0.66 -2.61 1.30
CA TYR A 43 0.17 -3.22 2.55
C TYR A 43 -0.66 -2.23 3.38
N ALA A 44 -0.29 -0.96 3.40
CA ALA A 44 -1.09 0.06 4.08
C ALA A 44 -2.48 0.16 3.46
N TYR A 45 -2.56 0.13 2.13
CA TYR A 45 -3.82 0.20 1.43
C TYR A 45 -4.70 -1.02 1.73
N VAL A 46 -4.16 -2.24 1.61
CA VAL A 46 -4.96 -3.45 1.83
C VAL A 46 -5.43 -3.56 3.28
N TRP A 47 -4.58 -3.25 4.25
CA TRP A 47 -5.00 -3.31 5.65
C TRP A 47 -5.92 -2.16 6.04
N GLY A 48 -5.81 -1.02 5.37
CA GLY A 48 -6.80 0.06 5.50
C GLY A 48 -8.18 -0.37 5.05
N LEU A 49 -8.27 -1.08 3.91
CA LEU A 49 -9.53 -1.66 3.45
C LEU A 49 -10.13 -2.57 4.51
N VAL A 50 -9.32 -3.43 5.10
CA VAL A 50 -9.79 -4.44 6.06
C VAL A 50 -10.15 -3.82 7.41
N PHE A 51 -9.27 -2.99 7.97
CA PHE A 51 -9.45 -2.48 9.33
C PHE A 51 -10.41 -1.30 9.42
N TYR A 52 -10.39 -0.43 8.40
CA TYR A 52 -11.18 0.80 8.44
C TYR A 52 -12.32 0.84 7.45
N ASN A 53 -12.47 -0.20 6.63
CA ASN A 53 -13.52 -0.29 5.63
C ASN A 53 -13.53 0.95 4.72
N LYS A 54 -12.34 1.36 4.28
CA LYS A 54 -12.20 2.49 3.35
C LYS A 54 -10.88 2.41 2.58
N GLU A 55 -10.85 3.05 1.42
CA GLU A 55 -9.60 3.33 0.73
C GLU A 55 -8.92 4.49 1.47
N ILE A 56 -7.73 4.27 2.01
CA ILE A 56 -7.04 5.32 2.77
C ILE A 56 -6.56 6.47 1.88
N ALA A 57 -6.43 6.22 0.59
CA ALA A 57 -6.09 7.18 -0.44
C ALA A 57 -6.36 6.55 -1.80
N PRO A 58 -6.41 7.35 -2.89
CA PRO A 58 -6.74 6.80 -4.21
C PRO A 58 -5.56 6.11 -4.89
N PHE A 59 -5.00 5.09 -4.23
CA PHE A 59 -3.97 4.25 -4.83
C PHE A 59 -4.57 3.39 -5.94
N VAL A 60 -3.77 3.12 -6.97
CA VAL A 60 -4.09 2.17 -8.02
C VAL A 60 -2.89 1.26 -8.19
N PHE A 61 -3.02 -0.02 -7.84
CA PHE A 61 -1.91 -0.95 -7.91
C PHE A 61 -1.98 -1.79 -9.18
N TYR A 62 -0.90 -1.77 -9.93
CA TYR A 62 -0.75 -2.51 -11.17
C TYR A 62 0.07 -3.77 -10.95
N LYS A 63 -0.26 -4.79 -11.74
CA LYS A 63 0.52 -6.03 -11.77
C LYS A 63 1.78 -5.80 -12.58
N THR A 64 2.92 -5.78 -11.92
CA THR A 64 4.22 -5.59 -12.57
C THR A 64 5.17 -6.71 -12.19
N GLU A 65 6.32 -6.80 -12.88
CA GLU A 65 7.35 -7.79 -12.55
C GLU A 65 7.86 -7.64 -11.13
N ASP A 66 7.84 -6.42 -10.59
CA ASP A 66 8.32 -6.16 -9.24
C ASP A 66 7.28 -6.50 -8.18
N GLY A 67 6.01 -6.60 -8.54
CA GLY A 67 4.91 -6.80 -7.63
C GLY A 67 3.81 -5.76 -7.86
N PRO A 68 2.90 -5.58 -6.87
CA PRO A 68 1.85 -4.57 -6.98
C PRO A 68 2.45 -3.17 -6.76
N VAL A 69 2.38 -2.33 -7.78
CA VAL A 69 3.02 -1.01 -7.78
C VAL A 69 2.04 0.05 -8.26
N ASP A 70 1.97 1.16 -7.54
CA ASP A 70 1.31 2.36 -8.05
C ASP A 70 2.30 3.11 -8.94
N LYS A 71 1.97 3.26 -10.21
CA LYS A 71 2.90 3.80 -11.21
C LYS A 71 3.31 5.24 -10.95
N ARG A 72 2.50 6.00 -10.22
CA ARG A 72 2.86 7.38 -9.85
C ARG A 72 4.03 7.39 -8.88
N ILE A 73 4.06 6.41 -7.97
CA ILE A 73 5.16 6.27 -7.00
C ILE A 73 6.43 5.80 -7.72
N SER A 74 6.32 4.76 -8.53
CA SER A 74 7.48 4.21 -9.23
C SER A 74 8.09 5.19 -10.23
N LYS A 75 7.28 6.06 -10.81
CA LYS A 75 7.76 7.08 -11.73
C LYS A 75 8.68 8.08 -11.04
N ILE A 76 8.39 8.40 -9.77
CA ILE A 76 9.18 9.38 -9.00
C ILE A 76 10.39 8.72 -8.35
N PHE A 77 10.21 7.57 -7.71
CA PHE A 77 11.24 6.96 -6.86
C PHE A 77 11.92 5.74 -7.49
N GLY A 78 11.34 5.16 -8.53
CA GLY A 78 11.79 3.88 -9.07
C GLY A 78 11.30 2.72 -8.19
N VAL A 79 11.79 1.52 -8.51
CA VAL A 79 11.49 0.29 -7.73
C VAL A 79 12.78 -0.51 -7.64
N SER A 80 13.60 -0.24 -6.65
CA SER A 80 14.92 -0.85 -6.49
C SER A 80 15.34 -0.85 -5.02
N ASP A 81 16.57 -1.30 -4.75
CA ASP A 81 17.16 -1.26 -3.41
C ASP A 81 17.80 0.10 -3.08
N LYS A 82 17.57 1.11 -3.91
CA LYS A 82 18.09 2.46 -3.65
C LYS A 82 17.35 3.08 -2.48
N ILE A 83 18.10 3.57 -1.50
CA ILE A 83 17.55 4.25 -0.33
C ILE A 83 17.01 5.61 -0.74
N ILE A 84 15.81 5.92 -0.26
CA ILE A 84 15.18 7.21 -0.47
C ILE A 84 15.59 8.14 0.67
N THR A 85 15.94 9.38 0.30
CA THR A 85 16.22 10.42 1.28
C THR A 85 15.18 11.51 1.14
N MET A 86 14.31 11.64 2.15
CA MET A 86 13.32 12.71 2.20
C MET A 86 13.44 13.46 3.51
N GLY A 87 13.07 14.74 3.48
CA GLY A 87 13.27 15.64 4.58
C GLY A 87 12.36 15.37 5.77
N MET A 88 11.17 15.91 5.76
CA MET A 88 10.31 15.92 6.94
C MET A 88 9.13 14.95 6.78
N LYS A 89 8.83 14.27 7.91
CA LYS A 89 7.65 13.42 8.00
C LYS A 89 6.41 14.31 8.03
N PRO A 90 5.40 14.07 7.18
CA PRO A 90 4.19 14.87 7.17
C PRO A 90 3.32 14.58 8.40
N LYS A 91 2.46 15.53 8.73
CA LYS A 91 1.48 15.35 9.79
C LYS A 91 0.28 14.59 9.23
N LEU A 92 -0.12 13.51 9.90
CA LEU A 92 -1.23 12.68 9.52
C LEU A 92 -2.40 12.84 10.50
N SER A 93 -3.60 12.44 10.07
CA SER A 93 -4.71 12.25 10.99
C SER A 93 -4.35 11.14 11.99
N GLU A 94 -5.00 11.15 13.14
CA GLU A 94 -4.75 10.13 14.17
C GLU A 94 -5.00 8.72 13.66
N GLU A 95 -6.11 8.51 12.93
CA GLU A 95 -6.45 7.22 12.35
C GLU A 95 -5.37 6.74 11.38
N LEU A 96 -4.91 7.61 10.51
CA LEU A 96 -3.91 7.26 9.51
C LEU A 96 -2.54 7.01 10.16
N GLU A 97 -2.16 7.83 11.14
CA GLU A 97 -0.91 7.65 11.88
C GLU A 97 -0.86 6.28 12.56
N LYS A 98 -1.97 5.85 13.15
CA LYS A 98 -2.05 4.53 13.78
C LYS A 98 -1.86 3.41 12.78
N LEU A 99 -2.50 3.51 11.63
CA LEU A 99 -2.37 2.49 10.58
C LEU A 99 -0.95 2.42 10.06
N LEU A 100 -0.38 3.55 9.67
CA LEU A 100 0.96 3.55 9.07
C LEU A 100 2.03 3.12 10.09
N SER A 101 1.86 3.48 11.35
CA SER A 101 2.77 3.03 12.41
C SER A 101 2.70 1.51 12.59
N LEU A 102 1.50 0.95 12.53
CA LEU A 102 1.32 -0.51 12.59
C LEU A 102 1.98 -1.20 11.39
N ILE A 103 1.77 -0.67 10.19
CA ILE A 103 2.38 -1.22 8.98
C ILE A 103 3.90 -1.18 9.08
N TRP A 104 4.45 -0.05 9.51
CA TRP A 104 5.90 0.08 9.70
C TRP A 104 6.42 -0.93 10.72
N GLU A 105 5.75 -1.05 11.87
CA GLU A 105 6.15 -1.98 12.91
C GLU A 105 6.17 -3.43 12.40
N LYS A 106 5.16 -3.81 11.62
CA LYS A 106 5.01 -5.20 11.17
C LYS A 106 5.90 -5.57 9.98
N TYR A 107 6.17 -4.61 9.10
CA TYR A 107 6.82 -4.93 7.82
C TYR A 107 8.22 -4.31 7.65
N SER A 108 8.62 -3.35 8.48
CA SER A 108 9.88 -2.62 8.26
C SER A 108 11.14 -3.50 8.35
N ASN A 109 11.08 -4.60 9.09
CA ASN A 109 12.22 -5.51 9.25
C ASN A 109 12.43 -6.42 8.04
N TYR A 110 11.47 -6.47 7.12
CA TYR A 110 11.57 -7.30 5.94
C TYR A 110 12.14 -6.51 4.78
N ASP A 111 12.93 -7.21 3.96
CA ASP A 111 13.45 -6.65 2.71
C ASP A 111 12.29 -6.32 1.77
N GLY A 112 12.40 -5.23 1.02
CA GLY A 112 11.35 -4.83 0.08
C GLY A 112 11.08 -5.86 -1.00
N TYR A 113 12.11 -6.54 -1.49
CA TYR A 113 11.95 -7.62 -2.47
C TYR A 113 11.17 -8.79 -1.87
N TYR A 114 11.45 -9.13 -0.62
CA TYR A 114 10.71 -10.19 0.08
C TYR A 114 9.22 -9.84 0.20
N LEU A 115 8.92 -8.60 0.59
CA LEU A 115 7.53 -8.15 0.72
C LEU A 115 6.80 -8.21 -0.61
N MET A 116 7.46 -7.82 -1.69
CA MET A 116 6.88 -7.88 -3.03
C MET A 116 6.67 -9.32 -3.50
N GLU A 117 7.63 -10.21 -3.26
CA GLU A 117 7.47 -11.62 -3.61
C GLU A 117 6.31 -12.26 -2.85
N ARG A 118 6.12 -11.89 -1.58
CA ARG A 118 4.95 -12.34 -0.82
C ARG A 118 3.65 -11.86 -1.44
N ALA A 119 3.58 -10.59 -1.83
CA ALA A 119 2.38 -10.04 -2.45
C ALA A 119 2.04 -10.71 -3.78
N LYS A 120 3.07 -11.10 -4.55
CA LYS A 120 2.86 -11.73 -5.86
C LYS A 120 2.14 -13.07 -5.81
N VAL A 121 2.31 -13.83 -4.72
CA VAL A 121 1.67 -15.15 -4.61
C VAL A 121 0.26 -15.06 -4.07
N HIS A 122 -0.17 -13.89 -3.62
CA HIS A 122 -1.52 -13.70 -3.12
C HIS A 122 -2.52 -13.52 -4.28
N TYR A 123 -3.73 -14.02 -4.07
CA TYR A 123 -4.79 -14.02 -5.08
C TYR A 123 -5.02 -12.66 -5.77
N PRO A 124 -5.10 -11.54 -5.05
CA PRO A 124 -5.37 -10.27 -5.73
C PRO A 124 -4.36 -9.93 -6.83
N PHE A 125 -3.09 -10.32 -6.64
CA PHE A 125 -2.04 -10.11 -7.63
C PHE A 125 -2.00 -11.25 -8.65
N SER A 126 -1.97 -12.49 -8.17
CA SER A 126 -1.76 -13.65 -9.07
C SER A 126 -2.87 -13.75 -10.11
N GLU A 127 -4.10 -13.40 -9.76
CA GLU A 127 -5.26 -13.48 -10.66
C GLU A 127 -5.60 -12.15 -11.35
N ALA A 128 -4.86 -11.07 -11.06
CA ALA A 128 -5.09 -9.80 -11.75
C ALA A 128 -4.63 -9.89 -13.20
N GLN A 129 -5.34 -9.20 -14.09
CA GLN A 129 -4.92 -9.07 -15.49
C GLN A 129 -3.98 -7.87 -15.66
N ASP A 130 -4.31 -6.74 -15.04
CA ASP A 130 -3.54 -5.51 -15.13
C ASP A 130 -3.59 -4.74 -13.81
N VAL A 131 -4.78 -4.35 -13.36
CA VAL A 131 -5.00 -3.59 -12.12
C VAL A 131 -5.56 -4.53 -11.06
N LEU A 132 -5.00 -4.44 -9.84
CA LEU A 132 -5.54 -5.17 -8.70
C LEU A 132 -6.83 -4.51 -8.24
N LEU A 133 -7.87 -5.31 -8.02
CA LEU A 133 -9.18 -4.78 -7.65
C LEU A 133 -9.34 -4.68 -6.13
N PRO A 134 -9.80 -3.53 -5.62
CA PRO A 134 -10.03 -3.37 -4.18
C PRO A 134 -10.90 -4.47 -3.56
N LYS A 135 -11.94 -4.93 -4.27
CA LYS A 135 -12.78 -6.01 -3.79
C LYS A 135 -11.98 -7.29 -3.53
N ASP A 136 -11.11 -7.66 -4.46
CA ASP A 136 -10.30 -8.87 -4.33
C ASP A 136 -9.29 -8.73 -3.18
N MET A 137 -8.68 -7.56 -3.04
CA MET A 137 -7.77 -7.28 -1.94
C MET A 137 -8.47 -7.36 -0.59
N PHE A 138 -9.65 -6.75 -0.48
CA PHE A 138 -10.44 -6.81 0.76
C PHE A 138 -10.79 -8.25 1.12
N LEU A 139 -11.32 -9.02 0.15
CA LEU A 139 -11.74 -10.40 0.41
C LEU A 139 -10.56 -11.28 0.84
N PHE A 140 -9.43 -11.17 0.13
CA PHE A 140 -8.27 -11.99 0.46
C PHE A 140 -7.70 -11.64 1.83
N TYR A 141 -7.42 -10.35 2.06
CA TYR A 141 -6.75 -9.94 3.29
C TYR A 141 -7.66 -9.99 4.52
N SER A 142 -8.99 -9.99 4.34
CA SER A 142 -9.93 -10.23 5.44
C SER A 142 -9.79 -11.63 6.03
N TRP A 143 -9.31 -12.58 5.24
CA TRP A 143 -9.09 -13.97 5.68
C TRP A 143 -7.64 -14.24 6.07
N ALA A 144 -6.73 -13.32 5.75
CA ALA A 144 -5.32 -13.48 6.03
C ALA A 144 -4.97 -12.90 7.40
N SER A 145 -3.85 -13.36 7.94
CA SER A 145 -3.28 -12.79 9.16
C SER A 145 -2.19 -11.80 8.75
N MET A 146 -2.06 -10.72 9.50
CA MET A 146 -1.03 -9.73 9.26
C MET A 146 0.37 -10.22 9.62
N ALA A 147 0.52 -11.39 10.10
CA ALA A 147 1.80 -11.93 10.61
C ALA A 147 3.01 -11.73 9.73
#